data_0aed110d9e1fb9a31d673b8001131a0c
#
_entry.id   0aed110d9e1fb9a31d673b8001131a0c
#
_cell.length_a   1.000
_cell.length_b   1.000
_cell.length_c   1.000
_cell.angle_alpha   90.00
_cell.angle_beta   90.00
_cell.angle_gamma   90.00
#
_symmetry.space_group_name_H-M   'P 1'
#
loop_
_entity.id
_entity.type
_entity.pdbx_description
1 polymer ?
#
loop_
_entity_poly.entity_id
_entity_poly.type
_entity_poly.pdbx_seq_one_letter_code
_entity_poly.pdbx_strand_id
1 'polypeptide(L)'
;EALTAGVAAFRAGNAPHIMQVFEVGTATMMAAKGAIKPVADVMKDAGEKFDPASYLPAVTGYYSTVKGEMLSFPFNSSSTVMWYNKDAFTKAGLDPNKPPKTWPETFDYAKKLKAAGYATCGVSNAWTTWVLIEQFSAWHNGPIGTKANGLDGFDTELKFNTPLHERLLTELVALQKDKTYDYAGRTNAGEGRFTSGECPIFLTSSAFF
;
A
#
# COMPACT_ATOMS: atom_id res chain seq x y z
N GLU A 1 -6.76 -14.99 -4.80
CA GLU A 1 -7.36 -16.13 -5.56
C GLU A 1 -6.46 -16.58 -6.71
N ALA A 2 -6.00 -15.69 -7.62
CA ALA A 2 -5.16 -16.04 -8.76
C ALA A 2 -3.85 -16.74 -8.35
N LEU A 3 -3.15 -16.24 -7.32
CA LEU A 3 -1.92 -16.83 -6.82
C LEU A 3 -2.14 -18.26 -6.32
N THR A 4 -3.17 -18.47 -5.49
CA THR A 4 -3.50 -19.81 -4.95
C THR A 4 -3.83 -20.79 -6.05
N ALA A 5 -4.63 -20.39 -7.03
CA ALA A 5 -4.98 -21.20 -8.18
C ALA A 5 -3.75 -21.52 -9.06
N GLY A 6 -2.89 -20.53 -9.30
CA GLY A 6 -1.65 -20.73 -10.07
C GLY A 6 -0.66 -21.67 -9.40
N VAL A 7 -0.48 -21.58 -8.08
CA VAL A 7 0.36 -22.51 -7.31
C VAL A 7 -0.20 -23.93 -7.36
N ALA A 8 -1.52 -24.11 -7.25
CA ALA A 8 -2.17 -25.42 -7.37
C ALA A 8 -2.00 -26.00 -8.77
N ALA A 9 -2.18 -25.21 -9.82
CA ALA A 9 -1.99 -25.62 -11.21
C ALA A 9 -0.53 -26.01 -11.49
N PHE A 10 0.45 -25.25 -10.98
CA PHE A 10 1.87 -25.60 -11.09
C PHE A 10 2.18 -26.95 -10.45
N ARG A 11 1.68 -27.20 -9.23
CA ARG A 11 1.85 -28.49 -8.54
C ARG A 11 1.21 -29.66 -9.28
N ALA A 12 0.12 -29.40 -10.01
CA ALA A 12 -0.57 -30.38 -10.84
C ALA A 12 0.09 -30.58 -12.23
N GLY A 13 1.21 -29.92 -12.53
CA GLY A 13 1.85 -30.01 -13.85
C GLY A 13 1.12 -29.27 -14.96
N ASN A 14 0.18 -28.38 -14.63
CA ASN A 14 -0.66 -27.64 -15.57
C ASN A 14 -0.59 -26.13 -15.31
N ALA A 15 0.62 -25.61 -15.15
CA ALA A 15 0.86 -24.20 -14.84
C ALA A 15 0.42 -23.28 -15.99
N PRO A 16 -0.11 -22.09 -15.69
CA PRO A 16 -0.35 -21.07 -16.71
C PRO A 16 0.98 -20.54 -17.28
N HIS A 17 0.98 -20.12 -18.54
CA HIS A 17 2.16 -19.53 -19.18
C HIS A 17 2.51 -18.16 -18.59
N ILE A 18 1.50 -17.40 -18.21
CA ILE A 18 1.63 -16.08 -17.59
C ILE A 18 0.67 -16.01 -16.40
N MET A 19 1.14 -15.44 -15.30
CA MET A 19 0.33 -15.25 -14.11
C MET A 19 0.58 -13.87 -13.51
N GLN A 20 -0.48 -13.14 -13.24
CA GLN A 20 -0.41 -11.93 -12.45
C GLN A 20 -0.26 -12.30 -10.97
N VAL A 21 0.74 -11.73 -10.32
CA VAL A 21 0.99 -11.87 -8.89
C VAL A 21 0.78 -10.52 -8.22
N PHE A 22 -0.12 -10.50 -7.25
CA PHE A 22 -0.34 -9.33 -6.40
C PHE A 22 0.88 -9.11 -5.49
N GLU A 23 1.18 -7.86 -5.13
CA GLU A 23 2.44 -7.47 -4.45
C GLU A 23 2.74 -8.30 -3.21
N VAL A 24 1.73 -8.63 -2.41
CA VAL A 24 1.91 -9.44 -1.19
C VAL A 24 2.37 -10.88 -1.47
N GLY A 25 2.23 -11.35 -2.70
CA GLY A 25 2.71 -12.65 -3.15
C GLY A 25 4.10 -12.64 -3.80
N THR A 26 4.66 -11.48 -4.04
CA THR A 26 5.90 -11.31 -4.83
C THR A 26 7.07 -12.06 -4.22
N ALA A 27 7.38 -11.86 -2.93
CA ALA A 27 8.50 -12.55 -2.26
C ALA A 27 8.35 -14.08 -2.30
N THR A 28 7.13 -14.59 -2.10
CA THR A 28 6.84 -16.03 -2.19
C THR A 28 7.14 -16.57 -3.58
N MET A 29 6.73 -15.85 -4.63
CA MET A 29 6.96 -16.28 -6.01
C MET A 29 8.43 -16.16 -6.42
N MET A 30 9.11 -15.09 -6.01
CA MET A 30 10.55 -14.90 -6.26
C MET A 30 11.39 -16.02 -5.62
N ALA A 31 10.95 -16.55 -4.49
CA ALA A 31 11.60 -17.66 -3.79
C ALA A 31 11.21 -19.05 -4.34
N ALA A 32 10.20 -19.15 -5.18
CA ALA A 32 9.71 -20.41 -5.75
C ALA A 32 10.64 -20.88 -6.88
N LYS A 33 11.77 -21.48 -6.51
CA LYS A 33 12.79 -21.97 -7.45
C LYS A 33 12.18 -22.93 -8.47
N GLY A 34 12.44 -22.65 -9.75
CA GLY A 34 11.98 -23.46 -10.87
C GLY A 34 10.49 -23.32 -11.22
N ALA A 35 9.72 -22.52 -10.46
CA ALA A 35 8.32 -22.27 -10.76
C ALA A 35 8.11 -21.07 -11.71
N ILE A 36 9.08 -20.17 -11.76
CA ILE A 36 9.06 -19.01 -12.66
C ILE A 36 10.33 -18.98 -13.52
N LYS A 37 10.21 -18.44 -14.73
CA LYS A 37 11.33 -18.08 -15.59
C LYS A 37 11.52 -16.57 -15.51
N PRO A 38 12.73 -16.06 -15.17
CA PRO A 38 12.98 -14.64 -15.12
C PRO A 38 12.60 -13.95 -16.44
N VAL A 39 11.97 -12.77 -16.35
CA VAL A 39 11.54 -12.05 -17.57
C VAL A 39 12.70 -11.66 -18.47
N ALA A 40 13.87 -11.36 -17.89
CA ALA A 40 15.08 -11.11 -18.65
C ALA A 40 15.48 -12.30 -19.53
N ASP A 41 15.38 -13.51 -19.00
CA ASP A 41 15.64 -14.75 -19.75
C ASP A 41 14.56 -15.03 -20.79
N VAL A 42 13.29 -14.76 -20.48
CA VAL A 42 12.20 -14.93 -21.46
C VAL A 42 12.43 -14.00 -22.68
N MET A 43 12.75 -12.74 -22.45
CA MET A 43 13.00 -11.77 -23.51
C MET A 43 14.23 -12.14 -24.34
N LYS A 44 15.31 -12.55 -23.67
CA LYS A 44 16.53 -13.02 -24.35
C LYS A 44 16.26 -14.22 -25.25
N ASP A 45 15.54 -15.21 -24.76
CA ASP A 45 15.22 -16.43 -25.53
C ASP A 45 14.29 -16.13 -26.73
N ALA A 46 13.44 -15.13 -26.60
CA ALA A 46 12.57 -14.64 -27.66
C ALA A 46 13.31 -13.75 -28.68
N GLY A 47 14.56 -13.37 -28.43
CA GLY A 47 15.30 -12.42 -29.26
C GLY A 47 14.81 -10.98 -29.13
N GLU A 48 14.05 -10.68 -28.09
CA GLU A 48 13.46 -9.35 -27.86
C GLU A 48 14.37 -8.49 -26.98
N LYS A 49 14.36 -7.18 -27.25
CA LYS A 49 15.08 -6.22 -26.44
C LYS A 49 14.36 -6.00 -25.11
N PHE A 50 15.11 -6.07 -24.04
CA PHE A 50 14.61 -5.78 -22.69
C PHE A 50 15.57 -4.82 -21.97
N ASP A 51 15.05 -3.65 -21.60
CA ASP A 51 15.80 -2.64 -20.86
C ASP A 51 15.10 -2.34 -19.54
N PRO A 52 15.57 -2.88 -18.40
CA PRO A 52 15.05 -2.59 -17.08
C PRO A 52 15.11 -1.10 -16.71
N ALA A 53 16.03 -0.32 -17.30
CA ALA A 53 16.14 1.11 -17.03
C ALA A 53 14.99 1.95 -17.60
N SER A 54 14.15 1.36 -18.46
CA SER A 54 12.92 1.99 -18.94
C SER A 54 11.83 2.10 -17.86
N TYR A 55 11.96 1.36 -16.77
CA TYR A 55 11.04 1.42 -15.62
C TYR A 55 11.58 2.36 -14.53
N LEU A 56 10.68 2.79 -13.65
CA LEU A 56 11.07 3.55 -12.46
C LEU A 56 11.97 2.70 -11.54
N PRO A 57 13.09 3.22 -11.01
CA PRO A 57 14.03 2.45 -10.19
C PRO A 57 13.39 1.76 -8.96
N ALA A 58 12.45 2.42 -8.29
CA ALA A 58 11.72 1.83 -7.17
C ALA A 58 10.90 0.60 -7.59
N VAL A 59 10.36 0.61 -8.81
CA VAL A 59 9.58 -0.51 -9.35
C VAL A 59 10.50 -1.65 -9.76
N THR A 60 11.58 -1.38 -10.50
CA THR A 60 12.55 -2.42 -10.87
C THR A 60 13.17 -3.08 -9.65
N GLY A 61 13.53 -2.30 -8.62
CA GLY A 61 14.10 -2.83 -7.37
C GLY A 61 13.16 -3.81 -6.67
N TYR A 62 11.85 -3.54 -6.67
CA TYR A 62 10.87 -4.42 -6.04
C TYR A 62 10.70 -5.76 -6.77
N TYR A 63 10.81 -5.77 -8.10
CA TYR A 63 10.63 -6.98 -8.93
C TYR A 63 11.95 -7.66 -9.30
N SER A 64 13.06 -7.26 -8.68
CA SER A 64 14.38 -7.84 -8.91
C SER A 64 14.89 -8.57 -7.66
N THR A 65 15.79 -9.51 -7.89
CA THR A 65 16.59 -10.10 -6.81
C THR A 65 17.54 -9.05 -6.23
N VAL A 66 18.11 -9.32 -5.07
CA VAL A 66 19.18 -8.48 -4.47
C VAL A 66 20.43 -8.35 -5.37
N LYS A 67 20.58 -9.22 -6.37
CA LYS A 67 21.63 -9.15 -7.40
C LYS A 67 21.25 -8.29 -8.60
N GLY A 68 20.03 -7.71 -8.61
CA GLY A 68 19.53 -6.88 -9.70
C GLY A 68 18.93 -7.65 -10.89
N GLU A 69 18.73 -8.96 -10.77
CA GLU A 69 18.06 -9.76 -11.80
C GLU A 69 16.55 -9.55 -11.72
N MET A 70 15.95 -9.03 -12.78
CA MET A 70 14.52 -8.78 -12.84
C MET A 70 13.74 -10.06 -13.15
N LEU A 71 12.89 -10.47 -12.22
CA LEU A 71 12.18 -11.75 -12.25
C LEU A 71 10.80 -11.66 -12.86
N SER A 72 10.17 -10.49 -12.82
CA SER A 72 8.81 -10.30 -13.33
C SER A 72 8.65 -8.93 -14.00
N PHE A 73 7.70 -8.83 -14.93
CA PHE A 73 7.30 -7.54 -15.49
C PHE A 73 6.42 -6.77 -14.49
N PRO A 74 6.71 -5.50 -14.23
CA PRO A 74 5.76 -4.62 -13.57
C PRO A 74 4.52 -4.45 -14.44
N PHE A 75 3.34 -4.69 -13.88
CA PHE A 75 2.07 -4.48 -14.59
C PHE A 75 1.40 -3.19 -14.13
N ASN A 76 1.22 -3.05 -12.84
CA ASN A 76 0.75 -1.83 -12.18
C ASN A 76 1.33 -1.79 -10.77
N SER A 77 1.37 -0.59 -10.20
CA SER A 77 1.79 -0.41 -8.81
C SER A 77 1.00 0.74 -8.21
N SER A 78 0.50 0.53 -7.00
CA SER A 78 -0.21 1.54 -6.23
C SER A 78 0.69 2.11 -5.16
N SER A 79 0.44 3.36 -4.79
CA SER A 79 0.95 3.95 -3.56
C SER A 79 -0.21 4.51 -2.75
N THR A 80 -0.01 4.70 -1.46
CA THR A 80 -1.01 5.34 -0.63
C THR A 80 -1.03 6.83 -0.89
N VAL A 81 -2.24 7.37 -1.07
CA VAL A 81 -2.50 8.80 -1.22
C VAL A 81 -3.64 9.23 -0.31
N MET A 82 -3.75 10.52 -0.08
CA MET A 82 -4.88 11.12 0.60
C MET A 82 -5.91 11.57 -0.43
N TRP A 83 -7.11 11.04 -0.29
CA TRP A 83 -8.32 11.53 -0.95
C TRP A 83 -9.04 12.47 0.00
N TYR A 84 -9.52 13.60 -0.46
CA TYR A 84 -10.28 14.53 0.37
C TYR A 84 -11.41 15.21 -0.40
N ASN A 85 -12.49 15.49 0.30
CA ASN A 85 -13.67 16.14 -0.25
C ASN A 85 -13.51 17.66 -0.15
N LYS A 86 -13.33 18.34 -1.29
CA LYS A 86 -13.15 19.80 -1.36
C LYS A 86 -14.35 20.59 -0.86
N ASP A 87 -15.56 20.10 -1.13
CA ASP A 87 -16.79 20.76 -0.69
C ASP A 87 -16.92 20.69 0.84
N ALA A 88 -16.53 19.54 1.41
CA ALA A 88 -16.48 19.37 2.85
C ALA A 88 -15.46 20.33 3.50
N PHE A 89 -14.29 20.52 2.89
CA PHE A 89 -13.30 21.47 3.37
C PHE A 89 -13.87 22.88 3.36
N THR A 90 -14.45 23.31 2.25
CA THR A 90 -15.08 24.64 2.13
C THR A 90 -16.16 24.84 3.20
N LYS A 91 -17.06 23.89 3.41
CA LYS A 91 -18.11 23.95 4.42
C LYS A 91 -17.56 24.04 5.84
N ALA A 92 -16.40 23.43 6.10
CA ALA A 92 -15.72 23.53 7.40
C ALA A 92 -14.84 24.79 7.55
N GLY A 93 -14.85 25.69 6.59
CA GLY A 93 -14.02 26.90 6.60
C GLY A 93 -12.53 26.63 6.33
N LEU A 94 -12.21 25.49 5.73
CA LEU A 94 -10.86 25.12 5.30
C LEU A 94 -10.67 25.47 3.81
N ASP A 95 -9.43 25.84 3.44
CA ASP A 95 -9.10 26.07 2.04
C ASP A 95 -9.06 24.75 1.26
N PRO A 96 -9.95 24.53 0.27
CA PRO A 96 -10.02 23.27 -0.50
C PRO A 96 -8.79 23.04 -1.39
N ASN A 97 -7.91 24.02 -1.55
CA ASN A 97 -6.70 23.92 -2.34
C ASN A 97 -5.43 23.77 -1.49
N LYS A 98 -5.60 23.72 -0.16
CA LYS A 98 -4.51 23.50 0.80
C LYS A 98 -4.76 22.27 1.65
N PRO A 99 -4.62 21.05 1.08
CA PRO A 99 -4.74 19.83 1.86
C PRO A 99 -3.62 19.75 2.89
N PRO A 100 -3.83 19.04 4.01
CA PRO A 100 -2.80 18.81 5.01
C PRO A 100 -1.62 18.04 4.39
N LYS A 101 -0.40 18.34 4.85
CA LYS A 101 0.84 17.77 4.34
C LYS A 101 1.54 16.83 5.33
N THR A 102 1.13 16.87 6.58
CA THR A 102 1.70 16.07 7.66
C THR A 102 0.61 15.34 8.43
N TRP A 103 0.98 14.29 9.16
CA TRP A 103 0.05 13.57 10.03
C TRP A 103 -0.62 14.47 11.07
N PRO A 104 0.11 15.33 11.83
CA PRO A 104 -0.53 16.27 12.75
C PRO A 104 -1.54 17.20 12.06
N GLU A 105 -1.20 17.76 10.90
CA GLU A 105 -2.14 18.59 10.12
C GLU A 105 -3.37 17.79 9.67
N THR A 106 -3.18 16.53 9.25
CA THR A 106 -4.28 15.64 8.86
C THR A 106 -5.25 15.43 10.03
N PHE A 107 -4.73 15.19 11.22
CA PHE A 107 -5.55 15.01 12.41
C PHE A 107 -6.25 16.31 12.85
N ASP A 108 -5.59 17.45 12.74
CA ASP A 108 -6.20 18.74 13.02
C ASP A 108 -7.33 19.07 12.04
N TYR A 109 -7.12 18.77 10.74
CA TYR A 109 -8.17 18.94 9.74
C TYR A 109 -9.33 17.98 9.99
N ALA A 110 -9.05 16.72 10.33
CA ALA A 110 -10.07 15.74 10.69
C ALA A 110 -10.93 16.22 11.86
N LYS A 111 -10.32 16.79 12.92
CA LYS A 111 -11.03 17.38 14.06
C LYS A 111 -11.92 18.54 13.63
N LYS A 112 -11.44 19.44 12.81
CA LYS A 112 -12.20 20.61 12.28
C LYS A 112 -13.38 20.15 11.41
N LEU A 113 -13.15 19.22 10.50
CA LEU A 113 -14.18 18.65 9.63
C LEU A 113 -15.31 18.00 10.42
N LYS A 114 -14.97 17.24 11.45
CA LYS A 114 -15.96 16.64 12.35
C LYS A 114 -16.70 17.71 13.17
N ALA A 115 -15.98 18.68 13.74
CA ALA A 115 -16.57 19.75 14.53
C ALA A 115 -17.52 20.66 13.73
N ALA A 116 -17.36 20.72 12.40
CA ALA A 116 -18.28 21.44 11.51
C ALA A 116 -19.68 20.80 11.43
N GLY A 117 -19.88 19.61 11.95
CA GLY A 117 -21.19 19.01 12.25
C GLY A 117 -21.93 18.32 11.10
N TYR A 118 -21.35 18.29 9.89
CA TYR A 118 -21.97 17.58 8.77
C TYR A 118 -21.30 16.25 8.43
N ALA A 119 -20.15 15.95 9.03
CA ALA A 119 -19.43 14.69 8.88
C ALA A 119 -19.49 13.88 10.16
N THR A 120 -19.68 12.55 10.08
CA THR A 120 -19.73 11.68 11.25
C THR A 120 -18.32 11.31 11.75
N CYS A 121 -17.31 11.37 10.87
CA CYS A 121 -15.89 11.26 11.19
C CYS A 121 -15.07 12.25 10.37
N GLY A 122 -13.84 12.49 10.76
CA GLY A 122 -12.94 13.40 10.05
C GLY A 122 -12.08 12.68 9.02
N VAL A 123 -11.56 11.52 9.38
CA VAL A 123 -10.67 10.71 8.53
C VAL A 123 -10.92 9.22 8.72
N SER A 124 -10.84 8.47 7.64
CA SER A 124 -10.85 7.01 7.62
C SER A 124 -9.75 6.47 6.69
N ASN A 125 -9.56 5.17 6.66
CA ASN A 125 -8.66 4.51 5.74
C ASN A 125 -9.17 3.15 5.27
N ALA A 126 -8.65 2.69 4.15
CA ALA A 126 -8.71 1.28 3.74
C ALA A 126 -7.34 0.62 3.91
N TRP A 127 -7.27 -0.71 3.80
CA TRP A 127 -6.01 -1.48 3.82
C TRP A 127 -5.08 -1.07 4.97
N THR A 128 -5.59 -1.06 6.17
CA THR A 128 -5.00 -0.45 7.36
C THR A 128 -3.52 -0.82 7.57
N THR A 129 -3.14 -2.10 7.46
CA THR A 129 -1.75 -2.52 7.64
C THR A 129 -0.84 -1.90 6.60
N TRP A 130 -1.26 -1.95 5.34
CA TRP A 130 -0.49 -1.37 4.23
C TRP A 130 -0.37 0.15 4.36
N VAL A 131 -1.47 0.86 4.65
CA VAL A 131 -1.49 2.32 4.75
C VAL A 131 -0.75 2.83 5.99
N LEU A 132 -1.06 2.25 7.17
CA LEU A 132 -0.65 2.80 8.47
C LEU A 132 0.64 2.16 9.03
N ILE A 133 1.11 1.05 8.46
CA ILE A 133 2.37 0.43 8.87
C ILE A 133 3.38 0.47 7.73
N GLU A 134 3.10 -0.17 6.61
CA GLU A 134 4.07 -0.33 5.53
C GLU A 134 4.39 1.00 4.84
N GLN A 135 3.38 1.72 4.35
CA GLN A 135 3.58 3.01 3.68
C GLN A 135 4.03 4.10 4.67
N PHE A 136 3.51 4.08 5.89
CA PHE A 136 3.98 4.98 6.94
C PHE A 136 5.47 4.77 7.24
N SER A 137 5.91 3.53 7.35
CA SER A 137 7.32 3.19 7.50
C SER A 137 8.16 3.70 6.34
N ALA A 138 7.71 3.49 5.11
CA ALA A 138 8.40 3.93 3.90
C ALA A 138 8.57 5.46 3.86
N TRP A 139 7.53 6.22 4.17
CA TRP A 139 7.60 7.69 4.21
C TRP A 139 8.54 8.24 5.27
N HIS A 140 8.78 7.48 6.34
CA HIS A 140 9.68 7.87 7.43
C HIS A 140 11.04 7.18 7.35
N ASN A 141 11.35 6.50 6.22
CA ASN A 141 12.57 5.72 6.03
C ASN A 141 12.80 4.70 7.17
N GLY A 142 11.73 4.11 7.67
CA GLY A 142 11.72 3.08 8.72
C GLY A 142 11.58 1.68 8.11
N PRO A 143 12.43 0.71 8.46
CA PRO A 143 12.21 -0.66 8.03
C PRO A 143 11.01 -1.28 8.75
N ILE A 144 10.24 -2.12 8.05
CA ILE A 144 9.22 -2.98 8.66
C ILE A 144 9.77 -4.35 9.04
N GLY A 145 10.92 -4.71 8.49
CA GLY A 145 11.62 -5.96 8.76
C GLY A 145 13.11 -5.87 8.48
N THR A 146 13.86 -6.85 8.95
CA THR A 146 15.26 -7.05 8.59
C THR A 146 15.40 -7.55 7.15
N LYS A 147 16.62 -7.71 6.66
CA LYS A 147 16.92 -8.33 5.35
C LYS A 147 16.16 -7.69 4.18
N ALA A 148 16.33 -6.37 4.03
CA ALA A 148 15.63 -5.58 3.02
C ALA A 148 14.10 -5.79 3.05
N ASN A 149 13.50 -5.75 4.25
CA ASN A 149 12.08 -6.01 4.49
C ASN A 149 11.61 -7.40 4.00
N GLY A 150 12.49 -8.41 4.08
CA GLY A 150 12.16 -9.78 3.71
C GLY A 150 12.56 -10.19 2.30
N LEU A 151 13.06 -9.28 1.47
CA LEU A 151 13.50 -9.60 0.10
C LEU A 151 14.81 -10.40 0.07
N ASP A 152 15.62 -10.31 1.14
CA ASP A 152 16.95 -10.95 1.23
C ASP A 152 16.97 -12.22 2.10
N GLY A 153 15.81 -12.74 2.50
CA GLY A 153 15.71 -14.01 3.22
C GLY A 153 14.41 -14.20 3.99
N PHE A 154 14.05 -15.47 4.20
CA PHE A 154 12.82 -15.88 4.92
C PHE A 154 12.93 -15.80 6.44
N ASP A 155 14.13 -15.68 6.98
CA ASP A 155 14.41 -15.48 8.40
C ASP A 155 14.39 -14.00 8.80
N THR A 156 13.50 -13.25 8.17
CA THR A 156 13.23 -11.85 8.45
C THR A 156 12.54 -11.69 9.80
N GLU A 157 13.03 -10.76 10.60
CA GLU A 157 12.39 -10.32 11.84
C GLU A 157 11.63 -9.01 11.61
N LEU A 158 10.42 -8.91 12.15
CA LEU A 158 9.61 -7.70 12.07
C LEU A 158 10.21 -6.58 12.95
N LYS A 159 10.19 -5.34 12.46
CA LYS A 159 10.79 -4.15 13.09
C LYS A 159 9.84 -2.95 13.20
N PHE A 160 8.55 -3.12 13.00
CA PHE A 160 7.59 -2.01 12.97
C PHE A 160 7.08 -1.57 14.36
N ASN A 161 7.54 -2.14 15.45
CA ASN A 161 7.20 -1.74 16.82
C ASN A 161 8.15 -0.67 17.38
N THR A 162 8.38 0.39 16.64
CA THR A 162 9.26 1.49 17.03
C THR A 162 8.48 2.61 17.71
N PRO A 163 9.13 3.54 18.43
CA PRO A 163 8.45 4.71 19.01
C PRO A 163 7.70 5.56 17.97
N LEU A 164 8.12 5.52 16.71
CA LEU A 164 7.41 6.18 15.61
C LEU A 164 6.02 5.57 15.39
N HIS A 165 5.96 4.25 15.28
CA HIS A 165 4.70 3.52 15.08
C HIS A 165 3.80 3.58 16.32
N GLU A 166 4.37 3.45 17.51
CA GLU A 166 3.63 3.57 18.78
C GLU A 166 2.95 4.93 18.90
N ARG A 167 3.63 6.01 18.54
CA ARG A 167 3.06 7.37 18.55
C ARG A 167 1.90 7.50 17.57
N LEU A 168 2.04 7.02 16.31
CA LEU A 168 0.96 7.05 15.35
C LEU A 168 -0.27 6.27 15.84
N LEU A 169 -0.05 5.03 16.28
CA LEU A 169 -1.14 4.16 16.72
C LEU A 169 -1.81 4.70 17.98
N THR A 170 -1.05 5.28 18.91
CA THR A 170 -1.60 5.92 20.11
C THR A 170 -2.53 7.08 19.75
N GLU A 171 -2.11 7.93 18.82
CA GLU A 171 -2.95 9.05 18.35
C GLU A 171 -4.20 8.55 17.63
N LEU A 172 -4.08 7.56 16.74
CA LEU A 172 -5.22 6.96 16.04
C LEU A 172 -6.22 6.32 17.02
N VAL A 173 -5.74 5.62 18.05
CA VAL A 173 -6.59 5.06 19.11
C VAL A 173 -7.30 6.16 19.89
N ALA A 174 -6.61 7.26 20.18
CA ALA A 174 -7.23 8.41 20.84
C ALA A 174 -8.34 9.04 19.98
N LEU A 175 -8.08 9.24 18.69
CA LEU A 175 -9.04 9.80 17.72
C LEU A 175 -10.21 8.86 17.41
N GLN A 176 -10.01 7.55 17.55
CA GLN A 176 -11.09 6.56 17.37
C GLN A 176 -12.16 6.68 18.48
N LYS A 177 -11.79 7.09 19.70
CA LYS A 177 -12.71 7.19 20.83
C LYS A 177 -13.86 8.16 20.56
N ASP A 178 -13.59 9.26 19.88
CA ASP A 178 -14.58 10.26 19.52
C ASP A 178 -14.97 10.20 18.02
N LYS A 179 -14.50 9.20 17.29
CA LYS A 179 -14.72 9.03 15.85
C LYS A 179 -14.16 10.17 14.98
N THR A 180 -13.18 10.90 15.43
CA THR A 180 -12.42 11.77 14.55
C THR A 180 -11.64 10.96 13.49
N TYR A 181 -11.05 9.83 13.91
CA TYR A 181 -10.66 8.75 13.03
C TYR A 181 -11.68 7.60 13.17
N ASP A 182 -12.09 7.00 12.05
CA ASP A 182 -12.98 5.83 12.06
C ASP A 182 -12.35 4.65 11.33
N TYR A 183 -11.99 3.62 12.09
CA TYR A 183 -11.59 2.33 11.55
C TYR A 183 -12.82 1.57 11.07
N ALA A 184 -13.08 1.59 9.79
CA ALA A 184 -14.28 0.99 9.20
C ALA A 184 -14.16 -0.52 8.94
N GLY A 185 -13.00 -1.13 9.17
CA GLY A 185 -12.78 -2.54 8.94
C GLY A 185 -11.56 -2.87 8.08
N ARG A 186 -11.45 -4.13 7.65
CA ARG A 186 -10.34 -4.63 6.83
C ARG A 186 -10.57 -4.34 5.34
N THR A 187 -9.50 -4.40 4.56
CA THR A 187 -9.50 -4.22 3.11
C THR A 187 -10.21 -2.92 2.69
N ASN A 188 -11.21 -2.98 1.86
CA ASN A 188 -11.94 -1.83 1.29
C ASN A 188 -13.09 -1.32 2.16
N ALA A 189 -13.26 -1.82 3.38
CA ALA A 189 -14.41 -1.48 4.22
C ALA A 189 -14.57 0.04 4.49
N GLY A 190 -13.46 0.80 4.44
CA GLY A 190 -13.48 2.26 4.62
C GLY A 190 -13.96 3.05 3.40
N GLU A 191 -14.04 2.47 2.21
CA GLU A 191 -14.40 3.17 0.97
C GLU A 191 -15.80 3.79 1.06
N GLY A 192 -16.77 3.05 1.61
CA GLY A 192 -18.13 3.53 1.80
C GLY A 192 -18.23 4.77 2.67
N ARG A 193 -17.35 4.95 3.65
CA ARG A 193 -17.31 6.13 4.53
C ARG A 193 -16.97 7.41 3.78
N PHE A 194 -16.05 7.32 2.82
CA PHE A 194 -15.66 8.45 2.00
C PHE A 194 -16.69 8.75 0.91
N THR A 195 -17.14 7.74 0.19
CA THR A 195 -18.11 7.91 -0.92
C THR A 195 -19.47 8.38 -0.46
N SER A 196 -19.90 8.02 0.75
CA SER A 196 -21.13 8.54 1.37
C SER A 196 -20.98 9.96 1.94
N GLY A 197 -19.75 10.49 2.03
CA GLY A 197 -19.47 11.78 2.65
C GLY A 197 -19.36 11.74 4.19
N GLU A 198 -19.45 10.55 4.80
CA GLU A 198 -19.32 10.40 6.25
C GLU A 198 -17.95 10.81 6.79
N CYS A 199 -16.87 10.47 6.05
CA CYS A 199 -15.49 10.83 6.38
C CYS A 199 -14.85 11.60 5.22
N PRO A 200 -14.69 12.91 5.32
CA PRO A 200 -14.18 13.75 4.23
C PRO A 200 -12.71 13.54 3.86
N ILE A 201 -11.91 12.92 4.70
CA ILE A 201 -10.53 12.52 4.40
C ILE A 201 -10.46 10.99 4.37
N PHE A 202 -9.79 10.46 3.36
CA PHE A 202 -9.62 9.02 3.19
C PHE A 202 -8.22 8.67 2.73
N LEU A 203 -7.56 7.79 3.48
CA LEU A 203 -6.22 7.32 3.18
C LEU A 203 -6.31 5.94 2.56
N THR A 204 -5.94 5.83 1.30
CA THR A 204 -6.01 4.57 0.56
C THR A 204 -5.14 4.57 -0.69
N SER A 205 -5.28 3.54 -1.50
CA SER A 205 -4.59 3.36 -2.77
C SER A 205 -4.82 4.52 -3.75
N SER A 206 -3.79 4.84 -4.54
CA SER A 206 -3.93 5.68 -5.74
C SER A 206 -4.86 5.07 -6.80
N ALA A 207 -5.15 3.77 -6.70
CA ALA A 207 -6.10 3.07 -7.57
C ALA A 207 -7.56 3.15 -7.10
N PHE A 208 -7.83 3.87 -6.01
CA PHE A 208 -9.20 4.19 -5.60
C PHE A 208 -9.77 5.28 -6.51
N PHE A 209 -10.42 4.86 -7.60
CA PHE A 209 -10.90 5.78 -8.62
C PHE A 209 -12.24 5.30 -9.18
#